data_13faab36cc972a0028373116e440dba4
#
_entry.id   13faab36cc972a0028373116e440dba4
#
_cell.length_a   1.000
_cell.length_b   1.000
_cell.length_c   1.000
_cell.angle_alpha   90.00
_cell.angle_beta   90.00
_cell.angle_gamma   90.00
#
_symmetry.space_group_name_H-M   'P 1'
#
loop_
_entity.id
_entity.type
_entity.pdbx_description
1 polymer ?
#
loop_
_entity_poly.entity_id
_entity_poly.type
_entity_poly.pdbx_seq_one_letter_code
_entity_poly.pdbx_strand_id
1 'polypeptide(L)'
;MPVGGRAWSGGGGSGVRLPLQGGLPPADAVAGAVVEIACDESGFSGTNLLHPTTPVITHASVDLCVGEAVELIAALRFGFRWSLTEVKSGRFLRGPQAREAVEWFLATLSGRAYVHLVDKEYFLVTRIVDLFLAEPSYAAGTRLTQDQRPAALALYRARRSGGRDWGVFLAAFVELVRIKRRRQPDRLVLERFFRARDALARAGLGAPAEAVLDGLSRTRVWDVLTRLTGDDRSIPPPLEPMLPALAETILSWSGGQRQVLVIHDEQSALTAGRLRRLQQVLAEAAGPPASGPDGAGASPARRSPFAGLVTVDSRDDPRVQVADLLAGVARRLPGTGDDGPLQPFVSPTSLRDPER
;
A
#
# COMPACT_ATOMS: atom_id res chain seq x y z
N MET A 1 22.12 -16.81 -23.48
CA MET A 1 21.03 -17.78 -23.31
C MET A 1 19.75 -16.99 -23.20
N PRO A 2 18.77 -17.09 -24.11
CA PRO A 2 17.52 -16.33 -24.00
C PRO A 2 16.66 -16.95 -22.91
N VAL A 3 16.24 -16.12 -21.96
CA VAL A 3 15.26 -16.47 -20.92
C VAL A 3 13.91 -16.69 -21.63
N GLY A 4 13.45 -17.93 -21.64
CA GLY A 4 12.23 -18.34 -22.32
C GLY A 4 11.01 -17.59 -21.78
N GLY A 5 10.27 -16.96 -22.71
CA GLY A 5 8.97 -16.37 -22.42
C GLY A 5 8.02 -17.46 -21.92
N ARG A 6 7.49 -17.26 -20.72
CA ARG A 6 6.45 -18.14 -20.17
C ARG A 6 5.13 -17.84 -20.89
N ALA A 7 4.64 -18.81 -21.63
CA ALA A 7 3.27 -18.79 -22.13
C ALA A 7 2.30 -18.76 -20.93
N TRP A 8 1.18 -18.08 -21.09
CA TRP A 8 0.04 -18.16 -20.21
C TRP A 8 -0.49 -19.62 -20.17
N SER A 9 0.18 -20.48 -19.42
CA SER A 9 -0.39 -21.77 -19.06
C SER A 9 -1.33 -21.53 -17.89
N GLY A 10 -2.62 -21.54 -18.15
CA GLY A 10 -3.66 -21.63 -17.13
C GLY A 10 -3.41 -22.87 -16.28
N GLY A 11 -2.53 -22.74 -15.27
CA GLY A 11 -2.25 -23.82 -14.33
C GLY A 11 -3.50 -24.12 -13.54
N GLY A 12 -4.03 -25.33 -13.71
CA GLY A 12 -5.19 -25.84 -13.01
C GLY A 12 -4.93 -26.03 -11.52
N GLY A 13 -4.96 -24.92 -10.78
CA GLY A 13 -5.18 -24.96 -9.34
C GLY A 13 -6.69 -24.92 -9.12
N SER A 14 -7.21 -25.81 -8.27
CA SER A 14 -8.63 -25.94 -7.94
C SER A 14 -9.18 -24.81 -7.07
N GLY A 15 -8.51 -23.66 -6.99
CA GLY A 15 -8.98 -22.50 -6.27
C GLY A 15 -10.06 -21.75 -7.03
N VAL A 16 -11.13 -21.36 -6.35
CA VAL A 16 -12.18 -20.49 -6.92
C VAL A 16 -11.61 -19.08 -7.06
N ARG A 17 -11.19 -18.72 -8.27
CA ARG A 17 -10.78 -17.34 -8.56
C ARG A 17 -12.01 -16.48 -8.80
N LEU A 18 -12.10 -15.35 -8.10
CA LEU A 18 -13.10 -14.34 -8.36
C LEU A 18 -12.78 -13.60 -9.67
N PRO A 19 -13.80 -12.97 -10.33
CA PRO A 19 -13.57 -12.21 -11.54
C PRO A 19 -12.53 -11.10 -11.36
N LEU A 20 -11.79 -10.80 -12.44
CA LEU A 20 -10.84 -9.69 -12.47
C LEU A 20 -11.49 -8.37 -12.08
N GLN A 21 -10.85 -7.66 -11.16
CA GLN A 21 -11.21 -6.32 -10.75
C GLN A 21 -10.29 -5.33 -11.48
N GLY A 22 -10.85 -4.22 -12.02
CA GLY A 22 -10.07 -3.23 -12.77
C GLY A 22 -9.83 -3.56 -14.24
N GLY A 23 -10.40 -4.64 -14.76
CA GLY A 23 -10.38 -5.02 -16.17
C GLY A 23 -9.50 -6.23 -16.50
N LEU A 24 -9.66 -6.72 -17.73
CA LEU A 24 -8.84 -7.80 -18.29
C LEU A 24 -7.57 -7.24 -18.92
N PRO A 25 -6.45 -7.99 -18.91
CA PRO A 25 -5.30 -7.66 -19.73
C PRO A 25 -5.73 -7.54 -21.20
N PRO A 26 -5.12 -6.64 -21.99
CA PRO A 26 -5.41 -6.52 -23.41
C PRO A 26 -5.18 -7.85 -24.13
N ALA A 27 -6.09 -8.21 -25.05
CA ALA A 27 -5.97 -9.45 -25.82
C ALA A 27 -4.71 -9.50 -26.73
N ASP A 28 -4.17 -8.33 -27.04
CA ASP A 28 -2.94 -8.11 -27.83
C ASP A 28 -1.68 -7.93 -26.96
N ALA A 29 -1.73 -8.26 -25.68
CA ALA A 29 -0.58 -8.14 -24.79
C ALA A 29 0.59 -9.02 -25.30
N VAL A 30 1.74 -8.38 -25.57
CA VAL A 30 2.96 -9.08 -25.98
C VAL A 30 3.48 -9.92 -24.80
N ALA A 31 3.99 -11.10 -25.09
CA ALA A 31 4.61 -11.96 -24.07
C ALA A 31 5.70 -11.20 -23.29
N GLY A 32 5.64 -11.22 -21.97
CA GLY A 32 6.52 -10.45 -21.09
C GLY A 32 6.06 -9.00 -20.80
N ALA A 33 5.03 -8.50 -21.48
CA ALA A 33 4.43 -7.18 -21.19
C ALA A 33 3.58 -7.17 -19.93
N VAL A 34 3.22 -8.33 -19.39
CA VAL A 34 2.47 -8.48 -18.15
C VAL A 34 3.27 -9.30 -17.14
N VAL A 35 3.38 -8.79 -15.92
CA VAL A 35 3.90 -9.54 -14.77
C VAL A 35 2.72 -9.88 -13.84
N GLU A 36 2.64 -11.13 -13.41
CA GLU A 36 1.66 -11.58 -12.43
C GLU A 36 2.33 -11.69 -11.06
N ILE A 37 1.82 -10.96 -10.07
CA ILE A 37 2.33 -10.96 -8.70
C ILE A 37 1.26 -11.40 -7.72
N ALA A 38 1.65 -12.10 -6.66
CA ALA A 38 0.77 -12.40 -5.55
C ALA A 38 1.05 -11.46 -4.38
N CYS A 39 0.00 -10.96 -3.73
CA CYS A 39 0.07 -9.96 -2.66
C CYS A 39 -0.75 -10.37 -1.45
N ASP A 40 -0.28 -9.92 -0.29
CA ASP A 40 -1.05 -9.95 0.96
C ASP A 40 -0.56 -8.85 1.91
N GLU A 41 -1.32 -8.60 2.99
CA GLU A 41 -0.98 -7.61 4.00
C GLU A 41 -0.92 -8.18 5.41
N SER A 42 -0.23 -7.46 6.30
CA SER A 42 -0.20 -7.76 7.73
C SER A 42 -0.28 -6.49 8.57
N GLY A 43 -1.01 -6.56 9.69
CA GLY A 43 -1.16 -5.42 10.62
C GLY A 43 -2.30 -4.47 10.29
N PHE A 44 -3.05 -4.71 9.22
CA PHE A 44 -4.27 -3.97 8.91
C PHE A 44 -5.44 -4.53 9.72
N SER A 45 -6.11 -3.66 10.46
CA SER A 45 -7.30 -3.99 11.26
C SER A 45 -8.45 -3.00 10.98
N GLY A 46 -8.65 -2.72 9.70
CA GLY A 46 -9.64 -1.74 9.25
C GLY A 46 -9.23 -0.30 9.60
N THR A 47 -10.20 0.59 9.73
CA THR A 47 -9.97 2.03 9.93
C THR A 47 -9.45 2.43 11.32
N ASN A 48 -9.09 1.47 12.18
CA ASN A 48 -8.52 1.76 13.50
C ASN A 48 -7.00 1.96 13.42
N LEU A 49 -6.59 3.10 12.86
CA LEU A 49 -5.18 3.43 12.61
C LEU A 49 -4.45 3.97 13.84
N LEU A 50 -5.16 4.31 14.92
CA LEU A 50 -4.56 4.83 16.15
C LEU A 50 -4.30 3.74 17.21
N HIS A 51 -4.40 2.46 16.83
CA HIS A 51 -4.21 1.37 17.78
C HIS A 51 -2.72 1.14 18.07
N PRO A 52 -2.27 1.22 19.34
CA PRO A 52 -0.85 1.22 19.69
C PRO A 52 -0.17 -0.14 19.49
N THR A 53 -0.91 -1.25 19.49
CA THR A 53 -0.34 -2.60 19.44
C THR A 53 0.17 -3.02 18.06
N THR A 54 -0.21 -2.31 17.00
CA THR A 54 0.24 -2.57 15.63
C THR A 54 0.54 -1.26 14.90
N PRO A 55 1.70 -0.64 15.15
CA PRO A 55 2.00 0.69 14.58
C PRO A 55 2.26 0.66 13.07
N VAL A 56 2.67 -0.49 12.53
CA VAL A 56 3.04 -0.66 11.13
C VAL A 56 2.10 -1.65 10.44
N ILE A 57 1.70 -1.30 9.22
CA ILE A 57 1.08 -2.19 8.25
C ILE A 57 2.13 -2.53 7.20
N THR A 58 2.16 -3.77 6.76
CA THR A 58 3.01 -4.22 5.66
C THR A 58 2.16 -4.74 4.53
N HIS A 59 2.49 -4.37 3.31
CA HIS A 59 1.95 -4.95 2.09
C HIS A 59 3.11 -5.62 1.36
N ALA A 60 3.04 -6.93 1.20
CA ALA A 60 4.08 -7.73 0.56
C ALA A 60 3.59 -8.29 -0.76
N SER A 61 4.52 -8.48 -1.69
CA SER A 61 4.25 -9.08 -2.99
C SER A 61 5.40 -9.98 -3.43
N VAL A 62 5.06 -11.04 -4.18
CA VAL A 62 6.03 -11.99 -4.73
C VAL A 62 5.73 -12.28 -6.20
N ASP A 63 6.79 -12.42 -7.01
CA ASP A 63 6.76 -12.90 -8.40
C ASP A 63 7.21 -14.37 -8.42
N LEU A 64 6.29 -15.27 -8.07
CA LEU A 64 6.50 -16.71 -8.07
C LEU A 64 5.47 -17.40 -8.95
N CYS A 65 5.83 -18.48 -9.61
CA CYS A 65 4.82 -19.38 -10.15
C CYS A 65 4.26 -20.30 -9.04
N VAL A 66 3.10 -20.91 -9.29
CA VAL A 66 2.42 -21.77 -8.31
C VAL A 66 3.33 -22.91 -7.83
N GLY A 67 4.05 -23.58 -8.75
CA GLY A 67 4.98 -24.67 -8.42
C GLY A 67 6.11 -24.22 -7.48
N GLU A 68 6.75 -23.09 -7.78
CA GLU A 68 7.81 -22.53 -6.94
C GLU A 68 7.31 -22.19 -5.52
N ALA A 69 6.11 -21.64 -5.42
CA ALA A 69 5.52 -21.33 -4.13
C ALA A 69 5.19 -22.59 -3.32
N VAL A 70 4.69 -23.66 -3.98
CA VAL A 70 4.46 -24.97 -3.36
C VAL A 70 5.77 -25.55 -2.84
N GLU A 71 6.82 -25.56 -3.66
CA GLU A 71 8.15 -26.08 -3.29
C GLU A 71 8.74 -25.30 -2.11
N LEU A 72 8.64 -23.95 -2.13
CA LEU A 72 9.10 -23.10 -1.05
C LEU A 72 8.37 -23.41 0.28
N ILE A 73 7.04 -23.50 0.24
CA ILE A 73 6.24 -23.85 1.43
C ILE A 73 6.58 -25.25 1.93
N ALA A 74 6.77 -26.22 1.02
CA ALA A 74 7.17 -27.58 1.39
C ALA A 74 8.55 -27.59 2.05
N ALA A 75 9.53 -26.87 1.48
CA ALA A 75 10.88 -26.76 2.05
C ALA A 75 10.85 -26.14 3.45
N LEU A 76 10.04 -25.09 3.69
CA LEU A 76 9.83 -24.52 5.02
C LEU A 76 9.25 -25.54 6.00
N ARG A 77 8.27 -26.32 5.58
CA ARG A 77 7.62 -27.32 6.44
C ARG A 77 8.56 -28.45 6.82
N PHE A 78 9.28 -29.01 5.85
CA PHE A 78 10.17 -30.16 6.06
C PHE A 78 11.50 -29.74 6.70
N GLY A 79 12.12 -28.68 6.21
CA GLY A 79 13.43 -28.21 6.69
C GLY A 79 13.40 -27.70 8.14
N PHE A 80 12.31 -27.04 8.53
CA PHE A 80 12.16 -26.45 9.87
C PHE A 80 11.09 -27.14 10.75
N ARG A 81 10.68 -28.36 10.36
CA ARG A 81 9.74 -29.24 11.12
C ARG A 81 8.41 -28.58 11.49
N TRP A 82 7.79 -27.91 10.55
CA TRP A 82 6.50 -27.26 10.79
C TRP A 82 5.33 -28.10 10.30
N SER A 83 4.47 -28.50 11.22
CA SER A 83 3.35 -29.44 10.98
C SER A 83 2.02 -28.72 10.69
N LEU A 84 2.00 -27.57 10.05
CA LEU A 84 0.77 -26.80 9.84
C LEU A 84 0.29 -26.85 8.40
N THR A 85 -1.02 -26.96 8.24
CA THR A 85 -1.72 -26.79 6.95
C THR A 85 -1.55 -25.38 6.40
N GLU A 86 -1.39 -24.37 7.29
CA GLU A 86 -1.16 -22.96 6.96
C GLU A 86 0.03 -22.43 7.74
N VAL A 87 1.01 -21.84 7.07
CA VAL A 87 2.22 -21.27 7.69
C VAL A 87 1.93 -19.83 8.12
N LYS A 88 1.49 -19.65 9.38
CA LYS A 88 1.25 -18.30 9.92
C LYS A 88 2.53 -17.70 10.49
N SER A 89 2.84 -16.47 10.09
CA SER A 89 4.02 -15.70 10.51
C SER A 89 4.21 -15.63 12.02
N GLY A 90 3.13 -15.64 12.80
CA GLY A 90 3.18 -15.63 14.27
C GLY A 90 3.82 -16.84 14.91
N ARG A 91 3.71 -18.03 14.31
CA ARG A 91 4.38 -19.25 14.76
C ARG A 91 5.77 -19.39 14.17
N PHE A 92 5.92 -18.96 12.91
CA PHE A 92 7.19 -18.91 12.19
C PHE A 92 8.28 -18.20 13.01
N LEU A 93 7.96 -17.03 13.55
CA LEU A 93 8.91 -16.20 14.27
C LEU A 93 9.14 -16.59 15.74
N ARG A 94 8.48 -17.63 16.25
CA ARG A 94 8.62 -18.09 17.65
C ARG A 94 9.32 -19.44 17.80
N GLY A 95 9.63 -20.13 16.70
CA GLY A 95 10.31 -21.42 16.73
C GLY A 95 11.79 -21.31 17.14
N PRO A 96 12.40 -22.38 17.63
CA PRO A 96 13.82 -22.40 18.01
C PRO A 96 14.76 -22.15 16.81
N GLN A 97 14.32 -22.42 15.59
CA GLN A 97 15.04 -22.19 14.34
C GLN A 97 14.51 -20.97 13.56
N ALA A 98 13.74 -20.09 14.23
CA ALA A 98 13.05 -18.99 13.56
C ALA A 98 14.01 -18.06 12.79
N ARG A 99 15.18 -17.75 13.33
CA ARG A 99 16.17 -16.88 12.68
C ARG A 99 16.70 -17.53 11.40
N GLU A 100 17.15 -18.76 11.46
CA GLU A 100 17.68 -19.50 10.31
C GLU A 100 16.60 -19.68 9.23
N ALA A 101 15.35 -19.99 9.64
CA ALA A 101 14.22 -20.12 8.73
C ALA A 101 13.90 -18.79 8.02
N VAL A 102 13.94 -17.65 8.73
CA VAL A 102 13.73 -16.31 8.14
C VAL A 102 14.85 -15.96 7.18
N GLU A 103 16.11 -16.15 7.56
CA GLU A 103 17.26 -15.88 6.71
C GLU A 103 17.19 -16.71 5.42
N TRP A 104 16.90 -17.99 5.52
CA TRP A 104 16.72 -18.90 4.37
C TRP A 104 15.53 -18.43 3.49
N PHE A 105 14.39 -18.12 4.10
CA PHE A 105 13.17 -17.68 3.40
C PHE A 105 13.42 -16.40 2.61
N LEU A 106 14.03 -15.39 3.23
CA LEU A 106 14.35 -14.13 2.57
C LEU A 106 15.38 -14.33 1.46
N ALA A 107 16.43 -15.14 1.70
CA ALA A 107 17.43 -15.44 0.66
C ALA A 107 16.79 -16.08 -0.58
N THR A 108 15.81 -17.00 -0.38
CA THR A 108 15.09 -17.66 -1.48
C THR A 108 14.23 -16.68 -2.30
N LEU A 109 13.74 -15.60 -1.68
CA LEU A 109 12.92 -14.56 -2.32
C LEU A 109 13.76 -13.43 -2.96
N SER A 110 15.07 -13.48 -2.89
CA SER A 110 15.94 -12.41 -3.41
C SER A 110 15.62 -12.04 -4.86
N GLY A 111 15.38 -10.75 -5.12
CA GLY A 111 15.01 -10.23 -6.44
C GLY A 111 13.59 -10.59 -6.91
N ARG A 112 12.82 -11.32 -6.11
CA ARG A 112 11.48 -11.81 -6.47
C ARG A 112 10.39 -11.40 -5.49
N ALA A 113 10.70 -10.51 -4.58
CA ALA A 113 9.77 -10.01 -3.59
C ALA A 113 9.92 -8.51 -3.37
N TYR A 114 8.85 -7.90 -2.90
CA TYR A 114 8.80 -6.47 -2.60
C TYR A 114 7.88 -6.22 -1.42
N VAL A 115 8.28 -5.33 -0.53
CA VAL A 115 7.54 -4.98 0.69
C VAL A 115 7.36 -3.48 0.77
N HIS A 116 6.13 -3.04 0.94
CA HIS A 116 5.78 -1.65 1.24
C HIS A 116 5.35 -1.53 2.71
N LEU A 117 6.07 -0.71 3.46
CA LEU A 117 5.79 -0.47 4.87
C LEU A 117 4.97 0.81 5.03
N VAL A 118 3.97 0.76 5.91
CA VAL A 118 3.12 1.91 6.25
C VAL A 118 3.12 2.10 7.77
N ASP A 119 3.85 3.10 8.25
CA ASP A 119 3.66 3.62 9.62
C ASP A 119 2.30 4.31 9.68
N LYS A 120 1.44 3.89 10.59
CA LYS A 120 0.05 4.35 10.67
C LYS A 120 -0.06 5.85 11.00
N GLU A 121 0.79 6.36 11.88
CA GLU A 121 0.80 7.78 12.20
C GLU A 121 1.33 8.61 11.04
N TYR A 122 2.40 8.15 10.40
CA TYR A 122 2.95 8.80 9.20
C TYR A 122 1.92 8.81 8.07
N PHE A 123 1.21 7.71 7.86
CA PHE A 123 0.11 7.65 6.88
C PHE A 123 -0.97 8.69 7.18
N LEU A 124 -1.41 8.82 8.45
CA LEU A 124 -2.40 9.84 8.82
C LEU A 124 -1.91 11.26 8.51
N VAL A 125 -0.64 11.54 8.80
CA VAL A 125 -0.02 12.83 8.47
C VAL A 125 0.04 13.06 6.96
N THR A 126 0.44 12.05 6.18
CA THR A 126 0.41 12.11 4.72
C THR A 126 -1.00 12.42 4.23
N ARG A 127 -2.03 11.78 4.81
CA ARG A 127 -3.44 12.06 4.44
C ARG A 127 -3.90 13.47 4.81
N ILE A 128 -3.40 14.06 5.89
CA ILE A 128 -3.68 15.47 6.22
C ILE A 128 -3.13 16.38 5.12
N VAL A 129 -1.89 16.16 4.70
CA VAL A 129 -1.24 16.94 3.63
C VAL A 129 -1.96 16.76 2.30
N ASP A 130 -2.21 15.51 1.88
CA ASP A 130 -2.87 15.18 0.62
C ASP A 130 -4.27 15.79 0.50
N LEU A 131 -5.07 15.71 1.57
CA LEU A 131 -6.45 16.15 1.55
C LEU A 131 -6.60 17.68 1.65
N PHE A 132 -5.77 18.30 2.50
CA PHE A 132 -6.04 19.67 2.94
C PHE A 132 -5.02 20.70 2.42
N LEU A 133 -3.84 20.26 1.96
CA LEU A 133 -2.83 21.17 1.39
C LEU A 133 -2.61 20.93 -0.11
N ALA A 134 -2.88 19.72 -0.59
CA ALA A 134 -2.79 19.36 -2.01
C ALA A 134 -4.17 19.01 -2.59
N GLU A 135 -4.24 18.63 -3.87
CA GLU A 135 -5.48 18.07 -4.44
C GLU A 135 -5.55 16.57 -4.17
N PRO A 136 -6.65 16.09 -3.54
CA PRO A 136 -6.81 14.68 -3.23
C PRO A 136 -6.77 13.79 -4.47
N SER A 137 -5.97 12.72 -4.43
CA SER A 137 -5.78 11.82 -5.56
C SER A 137 -5.56 10.38 -5.10
N TYR A 138 -5.91 9.41 -5.94
CA TYR A 138 -5.54 8.00 -5.75
C TYR A 138 -4.02 7.73 -5.89
N ALA A 139 -3.26 8.68 -6.45
CA ALA A 139 -1.80 8.64 -6.45
C ALA A 139 -1.17 9.11 -5.12
N ALA A 140 -1.97 9.71 -4.23
CA ALA A 140 -1.49 10.25 -2.96
C ALA A 140 -0.81 9.17 -2.09
N GLY A 141 0.36 9.51 -1.55
CA GLY A 141 1.17 8.58 -0.76
C GLY A 141 2.03 7.63 -1.58
N THR A 142 2.11 7.81 -2.92
CA THR A 142 3.00 7.06 -3.81
C THR A 142 4.18 7.90 -4.29
N ARG A 143 5.08 7.29 -5.07
CA ARG A 143 6.17 8.00 -5.77
C ARG A 143 5.69 9.10 -6.72
N LEU A 144 4.43 9.10 -7.11
CA LEU A 144 3.84 10.11 -8.00
C LEU A 144 3.52 11.44 -7.29
N THR A 145 3.55 11.45 -5.95
CA THR A 145 3.29 12.63 -5.10
C THR A 145 4.43 12.89 -4.11
N GLN A 146 5.66 12.64 -4.53
CA GLN A 146 6.84 12.79 -3.65
C GLN A 146 7.11 14.24 -3.24
N ASP A 147 6.64 15.22 -4.00
CA ASP A 147 6.69 16.64 -3.68
C ASP A 147 5.97 17.01 -2.38
N GLN A 148 4.99 16.22 -1.98
CA GLN A 148 4.24 16.41 -0.72
C GLN A 148 4.94 15.79 0.50
N ARG A 149 5.90 14.89 0.27
CA ARG A 149 6.59 14.15 1.33
C ARG A 149 7.36 15.03 2.32
N PRO A 150 8.05 16.11 1.91
CA PRO A 150 8.75 17.00 2.85
C PRO A 150 7.82 17.61 3.91
N ALA A 151 6.62 18.06 3.51
CA ALA A 151 5.64 18.62 4.43
C ALA A 151 5.14 17.54 5.44
N ALA A 152 4.82 16.34 4.95
CA ALA A 152 4.42 15.23 5.79
C ALA A 152 5.52 14.81 6.77
N LEU A 153 6.79 14.75 6.33
CA LEU A 153 7.93 14.44 7.18
C LEU A 153 8.15 15.52 8.26
N ALA A 154 8.08 16.79 7.89
CA ALA A 154 8.26 17.89 8.83
C ALA A 154 7.23 17.80 9.97
N LEU A 155 5.95 17.61 9.64
CA LEU A 155 4.90 17.48 10.64
C LEU A 155 5.07 16.18 11.48
N TYR A 156 5.36 15.04 10.84
CA TYR A 156 5.53 13.78 11.54
C TYR A 156 6.72 13.78 12.52
N ARG A 157 7.85 14.37 12.13
CA ARG A 157 9.05 14.45 12.97
C ARG A 157 8.83 15.32 14.22
N ALA A 158 7.93 16.30 14.12
CA ALA A 158 7.55 17.16 15.25
C ALA A 158 6.67 16.44 16.31
N ARG A 159 6.25 15.19 16.10
CA ARG A 159 5.37 14.45 17.03
C ARG A 159 5.88 14.36 18.46
N ARG A 160 7.22 14.32 18.64
CA ARG A 160 7.83 14.25 19.99
C ARG A 160 7.63 15.56 20.75
N SER A 161 7.77 16.70 20.08
CA SER A 161 7.53 18.03 20.65
C SER A 161 6.03 18.25 20.94
N GLY A 162 5.15 17.68 20.11
CA GLY A 162 3.70 17.79 20.29
C GLY A 162 3.14 17.03 21.50
N GLY A 163 3.88 16.06 22.06
CA GLY A 163 3.50 15.35 23.26
C GLY A 163 2.06 14.79 23.22
N ARG A 164 1.26 15.11 24.25
CA ARG A 164 -0.15 14.69 24.34
C ARG A 164 -1.03 15.27 23.24
N ASP A 165 -0.76 16.52 22.83
CA ASP A 165 -1.59 17.21 21.83
C ASP A 165 -1.45 16.60 20.44
N TRP A 166 -0.33 15.91 20.16
CA TRP A 166 -0.17 15.11 18.94
C TRP A 166 -1.24 14.04 18.78
N GLY A 167 -1.43 13.20 19.81
CA GLY A 167 -2.45 12.14 19.78
C GLY A 167 -3.86 12.69 19.67
N VAL A 168 -4.15 13.82 20.35
CA VAL A 168 -5.44 14.52 20.27
C VAL A 168 -5.69 15.06 18.86
N PHE A 169 -4.70 15.62 18.22
CA PHE A 169 -4.79 16.13 16.85
C PHE A 169 -5.08 15.01 15.85
N LEU A 170 -4.32 13.90 15.89
CA LEU A 170 -4.56 12.75 15.01
C LEU A 170 -5.94 12.12 15.24
N ALA A 171 -6.38 12.02 16.51
CA ALA A 171 -7.71 11.51 16.82
C ALA A 171 -8.82 12.41 16.27
N ALA A 172 -8.67 13.73 16.38
CA ALA A 172 -9.59 14.70 15.81
C ALA A 172 -9.62 14.63 14.27
N PHE A 173 -8.47 14.43 13.60
CA PHE A 173 -8.43 14.19 12.17
C PHE A 173 -9.17 12.91 11.77
N VAL A 174 -8.90 11.79 12.45
CA VAL A 174 -9.58 10.52 12.17
C VAL A 174 -11.10 10.65 12.37
N GLU A 175 -11.55 11.35 13.41
CA GLU A 175 -12.96 11.64 13.62
C GLU A 175 -13.55 12.50 12.49
N LEU A 176 -12.81 13.53 12.06
CA LEU A 176 -13.20 14.48 11.02
C LEU A 176 -13.47 13.77 9.68
N VAL A 177 -12.57 12.88 9.25
CA VAL A 177 -12.66 12.21 7.95
C VAL A 177 -13.44 10.88 7.99
N ARG A 178 -13.82 10.41 9.19
CA ARG A 178 -14.64 9.20 9.34
C ARG A 178 -16.10 9.53 9.06
N ILE A 179 -16.46 9.57 7.79
CA ILE A 179 -17.81 9.88 7.33
C ILE A 179 -18.69 8.64 7.50
N LYS A 180 -19.45 8.61 8.59
CA LYS A 180 -20.51 7.63 8.81
C LYS A 180 -21.81 8.15 8.21
N ARG A 181 -22.16 7.78 6.96
CA ARG A 181 -23.48 8.01 6.33
C ARG A 181 -24.12 9.38 6.61
N ARG A 182 -23.32 10.42 6.85
CA ARG A 182 -23.78 11.78 7.10
C ARG A 182 -24.03 12.46 5.76
N ARG A 183 -25.17 13.09 5.62
CA ARG A 183 -25.51 13.84 4.41
C ARG A 183 -24.81 15.21 4.33
N GLN A 184 -24.23 15.67 5.43
CA GLN A 184 -23.53 16.96 5.50
C GLN A 184 -22.34 16.88 6.47
N PRO A 185 -21.28 17.69 6.23
CA PRO A 185 -20.19 17.84 7.18
C PRO A 185 -20.69 18.35 8.55
N ASP A 186 -20.03 17.91 9.61
CA ASP A 186 -20.37 18.29 10.98
C ASP A 186 -19.47 19.44 11.45
N ARG A 187 -20.09 20.61 11.70
CA ARG A 187 -19.38 21.79 12.16
C ARG A 187 -18.71 21.61 13.52
N LEU A 188 -19.31 20.83 14.43
CA LEU A 188 -18.72 20.59 15.74
C LEU A 188 -17.45 19.73 15.65
N VAL A 189 -17.43 18.77 14.74
CA VAL A 189 -16.24 17.95 14.47
C VAL A 189 -15.15 18.80 13.83
N LEU A 190 -15.51 19.67 12.89
CA LEU A 190 -14.58 20.63 12.30
C LEU A 190 -13.95 21.55 13.37
N GLU A 191 -14.77 22.11 14.28
CA GLU A 191 -14.29 22.98 15.36
C GLU A 191 -13.36 22.22 16.32
N ARG A 192 -13.65 20.95 16.62
CA ARG A 192 -12.76 20.10 17.43
C ARG A 192 -11.40 19.89 16.76
N PHE A 193 -11.40 19.63 15.46
CA PHE A 193 -10.17 19.47 14.69
C PHE A 193 -9.32 20.74 14.75
N PHE A 194 -9.90 21.92 14.49
CA PHE A 194 -9.14 23.17 14.53
C PHE A 194 -8.67 23.56 15.93
N ARG A 195 -9.46 23.27 16.98
CA ARG A 195 -8.99 23.44 18.36
C ARG A 195 -7.80 22.53 18.69
N ALA A 196 -7.83 21.28 18.23
CA ALA A 196 -6.71 20.36 18.41
C ALA A 196 -5.47 20.81 17.61
N ARG A 197 -5.64 21.30 16.36
CA ARG A 197 -4.59 21.91 15.56
C ARG A 197 -3.97 23.11 16.29
N ASP A 198 -4.78 24.02 16.82
CA ASP A 198 -4.32 25.23 17.50
C ASP A 198 -3.60 24.89 18.84
N ALA A 199 -4.06 23.84 19.54
CA ALA A 199 -3.37 23.34 20.73
C ALA A 199 -1.97 22.79 20.37
N LEU A 200 -1.89 21.98 19.32
CA LEU A 200 -0.65 21.41 18.82
C LEU A 200 0.33 22.50 18.33
N ALA A 201 -0.16 23.51 17.62
CA ALA A 201 0.68 24.63 17.17
C ALA A 201 1.33 25.39 18.32
N ARG A 202 0.67 25.52 19.49
CA ARG A 202 1.26 26.15 20.69
C ARG A 202 2.33 25.35 21.38
N ALA A 203 2.53 24.09 21.01
CA ALA A 203 3.58 23.24 21.61
C ALA A 203 5.02 23.57 21.12
N GLY A 204 5.16 24.50 20.15
CA GLY A 204 6.47 24.88 19.62
C GLY A 204 7.11 23.75 18.80
N LEU A 205 6.50 23.39 17.70
CA LEU A 205 6.92 22.25 16.85
C LEU A 205 8.14 22.56 15.98
N GLY A 206 8.47 23.84 15.82
CA GLY A 206 9.45 24.33 14.88
C GLY A 206 8.84 24.72 13.51
N ALA A 207 9.45 25.74 12.88
CA ALA A 207 8.92 26.41 11.71
C ALA A 207 8.42 25.52 10.58
N PRO A 208 9.09 24.43 10.17
CA PRO A 208 8.59 23.59 9.09
C PRO A 208 7.25 22.87 9.41
N ALA A 209 7.08 22.43 10.65
CA ALA A 209 5.83 21.76 11.07
C ALA A 209 4.71 22.80 11.31
N GLU A 210 5.05 23.93 11.88
CA GLU A 210 4.12 25.05 12.09
C GLU A 210 3.57 25.56 10.75
N ALA A 211 4.40 25.72 9.72
CA ALA A 211 3.95 26.10 8.38
C ALA A 211 2.92 25.12 7.78
N VAL A 212 3.06 23.82 8.05
CA VAL A 212 2.07 22.80 7.65
C VAL A 212 0.74 23.01 8.37
N LEU A 213 0.77 23.26 9.69
CA LEU A 213 -0.45 23.50 10.47
C LEU A 213 -1.14 24.80 10.08
N ASP A 214 -0.37 25.86 9.80
CA ASP A 214 -0.88 27.15 9.38
C ASP A 214 -1.52 27.11 7.99
N GLY A 215 -1.02 26.22 7.11
CA GLY A 215 -1.61 25.97 5.80
C GLY A 215 -3.00 25.31 5.86
N LEU A 216 -3.43 24.74 7.00
CA LEU A 216 -4.74 24.12 7.14
C LEU A 216 -5.85 25.16 7.27
N SER A 217 -6.49 25.52 6.16
CA SER A 217 -7.57 26.51 6.14
C SER A 217 -8.94 25.88 6.40
N ARG A 218 -9.81 26.57 7.16
CA ARG A 218 -11.18 26.11 7.45
C ARG A 218 -12.00 25.91 6.18
N THR A 219 -11.89 26.81 5.24
CA THR A 219 -12.60 26.76 3.96
C THR A 219 -12.19 25.51 3.18
N ARG A 220 -10.90 25.28 2.99
CA ARG A 220 -10.40 24.10 2.27
C ARG A 220 -10.81 22.78 2.92
N VAL A 221 -10.70 22.69 4.24
CA VAL A 221 -11.12 21.49 4.98
C VAL A 221 -12.62 21.26 4.81
N TRP A 222 -13.45 22.32 4.91
CA TRP A 222 -14.88 22.22 4.71
C TRP A 222 -15.25 21.76 3.30
N ASP A 223 -14.59 22.29 2.27
CA ASP A 223 -14.81 21.91 0.87
C ASP A 223 -14.51 20.44 0.64
N VAL A 224 -13.37 19.94 1.16
CA VAL A 224 -13.01 18.52 1.06
C VAL A 224 -14.01 17.65 1.79
N LEU A 225 -14.47 18.04 2.99
CA LEU A 225 -15.48 17.31 3.73
C LEU A 225 -16.83 17.28 2.98
N THR A 226 -17.20 18.37 2.33
CA THR A 226 -18.43 18.45 1.51
C THR A 226 -18.35 17.47 0.33
N ARG A 227 -17.22 17.42 -0.36
CA ARG A 227 -16.97 16.45 -1.43
C ARG A 227 -17.04 15.00 -0.92
N LEU A 228 -16.40 14.72 0.21
CA LEU A 228 -16.41 13.39 0.84
C LEU A 228 -17.82 12.97 1.27
N THR A 229 -18.63 13.88 1.84
CA THR A 229 -20.02 13.56 2.24
C THR A 229 -20.95 13.43 1.03
N GLY A 230 -20.64 14.10 -0.07
CA GLY A 230 -21.32 13.98 -1.36
C GLY A 230 -20.95 12.73 -2.18
N ASP A 231 -20.19 11.79 -1.60
CA ASP A 231 -19.69 10.57 -2.27
C ASP A 231 -18.85 10.89 -3.53
N ASP A 232 -18.03 11.95 -3.46
CA ASP A 232 -17.07 12.26 -4.52
C ASP A 232 -16.03 11.14 -4.64
N ARG A 233 -16.22 10.30 -5.63
CA ARG A 233 -15.38 9.12 -5.87
C ARG A 233 -14.00 9.45 -6.44
N SER A 234 -13.71 10.70 -6.75
CA SER A 234 -12.36 11.13 -7.13
C SER A 234 -11.41 11.17 -5.92
N ILE A 235 -11.97 11.33 -4.71
CA ILE A 235 -11.23 11.31 -3.46
C ILE A 235 -11.14 9.87 -2.94
N PRO A 236 -9.93 9.31 -2.76
CA PRO A 236 -9.78 8.00 -2.16
C PRO A 236 -10.24 8.01 -0.69
N PRO A 237 -10.75 6.88 -0.16
CA PRO A 237 -11.12 6.79 1.24
C PRO A 237 -9.97 7.24 2.16
N PRO A 238 -10.17 8.25 3.03
CA PRO A 238 -9.07 8.87 3.77
C PRO A 238 -8.32 7.94 4.73
N LEU A 239 -8.99 6.93 5.27
CA LEU A 239 -8.43 6.02 6.27
C LEU A 239 -8.09 4.64 5.69
N GLU A 240 -7.79 4.57 4.39
CA GLU A 240 -7.54 3.32 3.68
C GLU A 240 -6.08 3.25 3.17
N PRO A 241 -5.16 2.67 3.96
CA PRO A 241 -3.74 2.60 3.60
C PRO A 241 -3.43 1.58 2.51
N MET A 242 -4.34 0.63 2.24
CA MET A 242 -4.09 -0.42 1.26
C MET A 242 -4.07 0.10 -0.17
N LEU A 243 -4.81 1.17 -0.49
CA LEU A 243 -4.82 1.74 -1.83
C LEU A 243 -3.46 2.35 -2.23
N PRO A 244 -2.82 3.23 -1.46
CA PRO A 244 -1.47 3.71 -1.79
C PRO A 244 -0.42 2.61 -1.74
N ALA A 245 -0.53 1.62 -0.83
CA ALA A 245 0.38 0.50 -0.78
C ALA A 245 0.29 -0.36 -2.05
N LEU A 246 -0.92 -0.71 -2.50
CA LEU A 246 -1.14 -1.42 -3.74
C LEU A 246 -0.65 -0.61 -4.96
N ALA A 247 -0.96 0.69 -5.01
CA ALA A 247 -0.51 1.57 -6.09
C ALA A 247 1.01 1.57 -6.22
N GLU A 248 1.71 1.72 -5.10
CA GLU A 248 3.18 1.74 -5.08
C GLU A 248 3.78 0.38 -5.45
N THR A 249 3.16 -0.72 -5.02
CA THR A 249 3.54 -2.08 -5.44
C THR A 249 3.42 -2.25 -6.96
N ILE A 250 2.30 -1.81 -7.54
CA ILE A 250 2.10 -1.85 -9.01
C ILE A 250 3.14 -1.02 -9.73
N LEU A 251 3.41 0.21 -9.28
CA LEU A 251 4.42 1.08 -9.90
C LEU A 251 5.82 0.48 -9.83
N SER A 252 6.15 -0.19 -8.73
CA SER A 252 7.44 -0.86 -8.55
C SER A 252 7.61 -2.03 -9.51
N TRP A 253 6.66 -2.95 -9.56
CA TRP A 253 6.73 -4.12 -10.44
C TRP A 253 6.58 -3.78 -11.92
N SER A 254 5.86 -2.71 -12.24
CA SER A 254 5.75 -2.22 -13.62
C SER A 254 7.11 -1.78 -14.18
N GLY A 255 7.96 -1.16 -13.37
CA GLY A 255 9.20 -0.55 -13.84
C GLY A 255 9.01 0.44 -14.99
N GLY A 256 7.78 0.95 -15.17
CA GLY A 256 7.41 1.86 -16.25
C GLY A 256 7.18 1.21 -17.62
N GLN A 257 7.35 -0.11 -17.75
CA GLN A 257 7.31 -0.81 -19.06
C GLN A 257 6.31 -1.96 -19.12
N ARG A 258 5.94 -2.54 -17.98
CA ARG A 258 5.07 -3.72 -17.90
C ARG A 258 3.75 -3.39 -17.26
N GLN A 259 2.73 -4.14 -17.61
CA GLN A 259 1.48 -4.17 -16.85
C GLN A 259 1.57 -5.19 -15.73
N VAL A 260 0.92 -4.90 -14.62
CA VAL A 260 0.94 -5.74 -13.41
C VAL A 260 -0.45 -6.31 -13.20
N LEU A 261 -0.55 -7.63 -13.21
CA LEU A 261 -1.74 -8.37 -12.78
C LEU A 261 -1.52 -8.81 -11.33
N VAL A 262 -2.44 -8.42 -10.45
CA VAL A 262 -2.34 -8.69 -9.02
C VAL A 262 -3.24 -9.84 -8.64
N ILE A 263 -2.71 -10.85 -7.96
CA ILE A 263 -3.44 -11.89 -7.23
C ILE A 263 -3.39 -11.51 -5.74
N HIS A 264 -4.52 -11.27 -5.10
CA HIS A 264 -4.56 -10.75 -3.73
C HIS A 264 -5.51 -11.57 -2.85
N ASP A 265 -5.18 -11.71 -1.56
CA ASP A 265 -6.16 -12.22 -0.60
C ASP A 265 -7.41 -11.34 -0.56
N GLU A 266 -8.53 -11.89 -0.10
CA GLU A 266 -9.78 -11.12 -0.02
C GLU A 266 -9.62 -9.90 0.88
N GLN A 267 -9.77 -8.70 0.29
CA GLN A 267 -9.63 -7.43 0.99
C GLN A 267 -10.82 -6.50 0.70
N SER A 268 -11.64 -6.26 1.71
CA SER A 268 -12.86 -5.44 1.58
C SER A 268 -12.62 -4.00 1.12
N ALA A 269 -11.41 -3.49 1.31
CA ALA A 269 -11.02 -2.16 0.86
C ALA A 269 -10.83 -2.08 -0.65
N LEU A 270 -10.48 -3.18 -1.33
CA LEU A 270 -10.13 -3.23 -2.75
C LEU A 270 -11.35 -3.48 -3.63
N THR A 271 -12.35 -2.60 -3.57
CA THR A 271 -13.57 -2.73 -4.39
C THR A 271 -13.31 -2.40 -5.86
N ALA A 272 -14.11 -2.99 -6.76
CA ALA A 272 -14.02 -2.76 -8.22
C ALA A 272 -14.05 -1.27 -8.60
N GLY A 273 -14.87 -0.47 -7.92
CA GLY A 273 -14.96 0.97 -8.18
C GLY A 273 -13.66 1.71 -7.82
N ARG A 274 -13.03 1.36 -6.70
CA ARG A 274 -11.75 1.96 -6.25
C ARG A 274 -10.60 1.52 -7.16
N LEU A 275 -10.55 0.25 -7.54
CA LEU A 275 -9.53 -0.29 -8.44
C LEU A 275 -9.60 0.34 -9.84
N ARG A 276 -10.80 0.57 -10.37
CA ARG A 276 -10.97 1.31 -11.64
C ARG A 276 -10.45 2.74 -11.56
N ARG A 277 -10.71 3.45 -10.45
CA ARG A 277 -10.16 4.80 -10.24
C ARG A 277 -8.65 4.79 -10.12
N LEU A 278 -8.10 3.84 -9.36
CA LEU A 278 -6.66 3.65 -9.27
C LEU A 278 -6.04 3.39 -10.65
N GLN A 279 -6.62 2.48 -11.44
CA GLN A 279 -6.17 2.17 -12.79
C GLN A 279 -6.16 3.41 -13.69
N GLN A 280 -7.20 4.24 -13.60
CA GLN A 280 -7.32 5.49 -14.36
C GLN A 280 -6.22 6.48 -13.98
N VAL A 281 -6.02 6.75 -12.69
CA VAL A 281 -4.99 7.68 -12.20
C VAL A 281 -3.59 7.20 -12.57
N LEU A 282 -3.31 5.91 -12.47
CA LEU A 282 -2.02 5.34 -12.86
C LEU A 282 -1.78 5.43 -14.38
N ALA A 283 -2.84 5.33 -15.20
CA ALA A 283 -2.74 5.54 -16.65
C ALA A 283 -2.43 7.01 -17.00
N GLU A 284 -3.06 7.95 -16.30
CA GLU A 284 -2.80 9.38 -16.48
C GLU A 284 -1.36 9.75 -16.14
N ALA A 285 -0.83 9.17 -15.05
CA ALA A 285 0.54 9.41 -14.59
C ALA A 285 1.62 8.77 -15.48
N ALA A 286 1.30 7.69 -16.22
CA ALA A 286 2.24 7.02 -17.11
C ALA A 286 2.65 7.87 -18.33
N GLY A 287 2.01 9.02 -18.57
CA GLY A 287 2.32 9.90 -19.68
C GLY A 287 1.85 9.39 -21.06
N PRO A 288 2.02 10.18 -22.13
CA PRO A 288 1.78 9.69 -23.48
C PRO A 288 2.82 8.62 -23.83
N PRO A 289 2.46 7.60 -24.62
CA PRO A 289 3.44 6.64 -25.15
C PRO A 289 4.52 7.40 -25.90
N ALA A 290 5.78 6.96 -25.78
CA ALA A 290 6.88 7.53 -26.53
C ALA A 290 6.50 7.45 -28.03
N SER A 291 6.45 8.60 -28.69
CA SER A 291 6.18 8.68 -30.12
C SER A 291 7.35 8.00 -30.83
N GLY A 292 7.13 6.82 -31.40
CA GLY A 292 8.06 6.25 -32.35
C GLY A 292 8.23 7.15 -33.58
N PRO A 293 9.34 7.07 -34.32
CA PRO A 293 9.60 7.92 -35.46
C PRO A 293 8.63 7.77 -36.64
N ASP A 294 7.73 6.82 -36.62
CA ASP A 294 6.72 6.57 -37.67
C ASP A 294 5.36 7.14 -37.26
N GLY A 295 5.23 8.45 -37.50
CA GLY A 295 4.04 9.24 -37.20
C GLY A 295 2.89 9.01 -38.18
N ALA A 296 2.17 7.89 -38.14
CA ALA A 296 0.87 7.75 -38.76
C ALA A 296 0.06 6.65 -38.05
N GLY A 297 -0.85 7.03 -37.18
CA GLY A 297 -1.80 6.11 -36.57
C GLY A 297 -2.32 6.64 -35.23
N ALA A 298 -3.61 6.47 -34.95
CA ALA A 298 -4.28 6.90 -33.74
C ALA A 298 -3.39 6.69 -32.50
N SER A 299 -3.19 7.75 -31.71
CA SER A 299 -2.42 7.69 -30.44
C SER A 299 -2.86 6.47 -29.63
N PRO A 300 -1.96 5.49 -29.40
CA PRO A 300 -2.32 4.33 -28.58
C PRO A 300 -2.80 4.84 -27.23
N ALA A 301 -3.98 4.40 -26.80
CA ALA A 301 -4.54 4.77 -25.51
C ALA A 301 -3.48 4.54 -24.41
N ARG A 302 -3.34 5.50 -23.50
CA ARG A 302 -2.43 5.39 -22.35
C ARG A 302 -2.71 4.08 -21.61
N ARG A 303 -1.75 3.17 -21.64
CA ARG A 303 -1.91 1.89 -20.94
C ARG A 303 -1.56 2.07 -19.48
N SER A 304 -2.53 1.79 -18.59
CA SER A 304 -2.27 1.73 -17.15
C SER A 304 -1.20 0.68 -16.84
N PRO A 305 -0.25 0.95 -15.93
CA PRO A 305 0.61 -0.10 -15.40
C PRO A 305 -0.16 -1.19 -14.63
N PHE A 306 -1.41 -0.92 -14.25
CA PHE A 306 -2.29 -1.86 -13.57
C PHE A 306 -3.18 -2.60 -14.56
N ALA A 307 -2.91 -3.88 -14.81
CA ALA A 307 -3.72 -4.73 -15.69
C ALA A 307 -5.04 -5.14 -15.04
N GLY A 308 -5.05 -5.41 -13.74
CA GLY A 308 -6.23 -5.82 -12.99
C GLY A 308 -5.86 -6.56 -11.71
N LEU A 309 -6.88 -6.92 -10.92
CA LEU A 309 -6.73 -7.67 -9.67
C LEU A 309 -7.73 -8.84 -9.63
N VAL A 310 -7.22 -10.00 -9.22
CA VAL A 310 -8.01 -11.19 -8.90
C VAL A 310 -7.94 -11.41 -7.40
N THR A 311 -9.08 -11.56 -6.75
CA THR A 311 -9.13 -11.97 -5.34
C THR A 311 -9.19 -13.49 -5.24
N VAL A 312 -8.48 -14.04 -4.26
CA VAL A 312 -8.44 -15.47 -3.95
C VAL A 312 -8.50 -15.66 -2.44
N ASP A 313 -8.88 -16.86 -1.98
CA ASP A 313 -8.63 -17.26 -0.59
C ASP A 313 -7.15 -17.67 -0.48
N SER A 314 -6.43 -17.14 0.50
CA SER A 314 -5.01 -17.46 0.73
C SER A 314 -4.74 -18.95 0.91
N ARG A 315 -5.74 -19.73 1.34
CA ARG A 315 -5.64 -21.20 1.45
C ARG A 315 -5.58 -21.91 0.12
N ASP A 316 -6.09 -21.28 -0.94
CA ASP A 316 -6.22 -21.87 -2.27
C ASP A 316 -5.06 -21.45 -3.21
N ASP A 317 -4.32 -20.40 -2.89
CA ASP A 317 -3.17 -19.95 -3.69
C ASP A 317 -1.87 -19.91 -2.86
N PRO A 318 -0.92 -20.83 -3.10
CA PRO A 318 0.33 -20.90 -2.34
C PRO A 318 1.20 -19.65 -2.47
N ARG A 319 1.07 -18.88 -3.56
CA ARG A 319 1.80 -17.63 -3.74
C ARG A 319 1.33 -16.55 -2.77
N VAL A 320 0.01 -16.49 -2.54
CA VAL A 320 -0.57 -15.58 -1.55
C VAL A 320 -0.18 -16.00 -0.13
N GLN A 321 -0.08 -17.32 0.17
CA GLN A 321 0.48 -17.78 1.45
C GLN A 321 1.93 -17.32 1.65
N VAL A 322 2.75 -17.34 0.61
CA VAL A 322 4.13 -16.82 0.68
C VAL A 322 4.13 -15.32 0.93
N ALA A 323 3.22 -14.55 0.28
CA ALA A 323 3.08 -13.12 0.49
C ALA A 323 2.60 -12.79 1.93
N ASP A 324 1.62 -13.53 2.50
CA ASP A 324 1.20 -13.41 3.91
C ASP A 324 2.37 -13.64 4.86
N LEU A 325 3.13 -14.72 4.63
CA LEU A 325 4.31 -15.00 5.44
C LEU A 325 5.32 -13.86 5.39
N LEU A 326 5.62 -13.35 4.19
CA LEU A 326 6.54 -12.23 4.00
C LEU A 326 6.02 -10.94 4.66
N ALA A 327 4.74 -10.63 4.50
CA ALA A 327 4.11 -9.48 5.15
C ALA A 327 4.21 -9.58 6.68
N GLY A 328 3.94 -10.77 7.22
CA GLY A 328 4.04 -11.03 8.65
C GLY A 328 5.46 -10.98 9.20
N VAL A 329 6.46 -11.43 8.45
CA VAL A 329 7.89 -11.32 8.77
C VAL A 329 8.29 -9.86 8.75
N ALA A 330 8.00 -9.15 7.67
CA ALA A 330 8.34 -7.75 7.48
C ALA A 330 7.75 -6.83 8.55
N ARG A 331 6.56 -7.15 9.06
CA ARG A 331 5.93 -6.39 10.15
C ARG A 331 6.66 -6.50 11.49
N ARG A 332 7.32 -7.61 11.75
CA ARG A 332 7.87 -7.94 13.08
C ARG A 332 9.37 -7.75 13.20
N LEU A 333 10.12 -7.89 12.12
CA LEU A 333 11.57 -7.69 12.12
C LEU A 333 11.98 -6.27 12.55
N PRO A 334 11.33 -5.17 12.08
CA PRO A 334 11.69 -3.82 12.49
C PRO A 334 11.66 -3.55 13.99
N GLY A 335 10.95 -4.38 14.76
CA GLY A 335 10.90 -4.28 16.23
C GLY A 335 12.04 -4.97 16.95
N THR A 336 12.89 -5.72 16.24
CA THR A 336 14.01 -6.49 16.84
C THR A 336 15.37 -5.84 16.67
N GLY A 337 15.46 -4.70 15.98
CA GLY A 337 16.71 -3.99 15.71
C GLY A 337 17.59 -4.63 14.63
N ASP A 338 17.12 -5.66 13.94
CA ASP A 338 17.82 -6.39 12.89
C ASP A 338 17.06 -6.28 11.55
N ASP A 339 16.97 -5.07 11.01
CA ASP A 339 16.29 -4.80 9.74
C ASP A 339 17.14 -5.23 8.52
N GLY A 340 18.42 -5.58 8.73
CA GLY A 340 19.40 -5.84 7.67
C GLY A 340 18.92 -6.85 6.61
N PRO A 341 18.42 -8.03 6.98
CA PRO A 341 17.97 -9.03 6.01
C PRO A 341 16.74 -8.61 5.19
N LEU A 342 15.92 -7.70 5.71
CA LEU A 342 14.71 -7.23 5.05
C LEU A 342 14.96 -6.04 4.09
N GLN A 343 16.05 -5.28 4.28
CA GLN A 343 16.34 -4.07 3.52
C GLN A 343 16.27 -4.24 1.99
N PRO A 344 16.76 -5.33 1.39
CA PRO A 344 16.70 -5.52 -0.06
C PRO A 344 15.29 -5.59 -0.64
N PHE A 345 14.28 -5.86 0.19
CA PHE A 345 12.89 -6.01 -0.20
C PHE A 345 12.06 -4.75 0.04
N VAL A 346 12.52 -3.88 0.93
CA VAL A 346 11.72 -2.74 1.39
C VAL A 346 11.71 -1.64 0.35
N SER A 347 10.51 -1.19 0.02
CA SER A 347 10.28 -0.03 -0.84
C SER A 347 10.98 1.22 -0.30
N PRO A 348 11.77 1.92 -1.12
CA PRO A 348 12.33 3.22 -0.74
C PRO A 348 11.25 4.29 -0.56
N THR A 349 10.06 4.07 -1.11
CA THR A 349 8.92 4.98 -1.02
C THR A 349 7.92 4.55 0.05
N SER A 350 8.26 3.59 0.90
CA SER A 350 7.46 3.20 2.07
C SER A 350 6.99 4.43 2.86
N LEU A 351 5.75 4.39 3.31
CA LEU A 351 5.15 5.47 4.11
C LEU A 351 5.66 5.41 5.55
N ARG A 352 6.93 5.75 5.72
CA ARG A 352 7.63 5.84 7.00
C ARG A 352 8.70 6.94 6.97
N ASP A 353 9.19 7.33 8.11
CA ASP A 353 10.38 8.17 8.19
C ASP A 353 11.59 7.36 7.70
N PRO A 354 12.30 7.77 6.63
CA PRO A 354 13.42 7.02 6.08
C PRO A 354 14.65 6.95 7.00
N GLU A 355 14.72 7.81 8.03
CA GLU A 355 15.82 7.85 9.00
C GLU A 355 15.55 6.98 10.24
N ARG A 356 14.49 6.16 10.18
CA ARG A 356 14.06 5.34 11.31
C ARG A 356 14.13 3.85 11.03
#